data_3f711b471ea08a4d7ac531dbe02575ec
#
_entry.id   3f711b471ea08a4d7ac531dbe02575ec
#
_cell.length_a   1.000
_cell.length_b   1.000
_cell.length_c   1.000
_cell.angle_alpha   90.00
_cell.angle_beta   90.00
_cell.angle_gamma   90.00
#
_symmetry.space_group_name_H-M   'P 1'
#
loop_
_entity.id
_entity.type
_entity.pdbx_description
1 polymer ?
#
loop_
_entity_poly.entity_id
_entity_poly.type
_entity_poly.pdbx_seq_one_letter_code
_entity_poly.pdbx_strand_id
1 'polypeptide(L)'
;MEIKSNSEDHNNEVAFSLSYRLCKRIVDIVFSSLALIVLSPIFVLVLILDHVDQSSRGPLFYRQTRIGLHGKRFGMYKFRSMVVNAEQKLHANKELYAMYVNNNYKLEPQVDPRITKIGRFLRETSIDEIPQFINILRGEMSIVGPRPVVEEELVEYNQNKLLSVKPGAMGLWQASGRSKIGYPERARIEMSYIDRANLFYDFKIIIMNLVNIFLRKGAY
;
A
#
# COMPACT_ATOMS: atom_id res chain seq x y z
N MET A 1 7.20 -27.16 -39.40
CA MET A 1 8.04 -26.21 -38.62
C MET A 1 7.41 -26.10 -37.25
N GLU A 2 7.82 -26.98 -36.33
CA GLU A 2 7.26 -27.11 -34.99
C GLU A 2 7.80 -26.00 -34.13
N ILE A 3 6.90 -25.18 -33.57
CA ILE A 3 7.22 -24.21 -32.58
C ILE A 3 7.35 -24.98 -31.23
N LYS A 4 8.60 -25.22 -30.82
CA LYS A 4 8.89 -25.72 -29.48
C LYS A 4 8.43 -24.67 -28.48
N SER A 5 7.37 -24.97 -27.73
CA SER A 5 6.98 -24.23 -26.54
C SER A 5 8.07 -24.44 -25.50
N ASN A 6 8.83 -23.40 -25.16
CA ASN A 6 9.74 -23.41 -24.03
C ASN A 6 8.92 -23.44 -22.72
N SER A 7 8.83 -24.65 -22.17
CA SER A 7 8.27 -24.94 -20.86
C SER A 7 9.34 -24.81 -19.77
N GLU A 8 9.94 -23.63 -19.60
CA GLU A 8 10.97 -23.37 -18.57
C GLU A 8 10.63 -22.18 -17.67
N ASP A 9 9.37 -22.03 -17.24
CA ASP A 9 9.00 -21.01 -16.25
C ASP A 9 8.15 -21.59 -15.09
N HIS A 10 8.43 -22.85 -14.71
CA HIS A 10 7.77 -23.45 -13.56
C HIS A 10 8.73 -23.48 -12.35
N ASN A 11 8.30 -22.83 -11.27
CA ASN A 11 8.81 -22.89 -9.90
C ASN A 11 10.01 -21.98 -9.55
N ASN A 12 9.83 -20.67 -9.60
CA ASN A 12 10.60 -19.74 -8.76
C ASN A 12 9.75 -19.19 -7.59
N GLU A 13 9.16 -20.08 -6.78
CA GLU A 13 8.73 -19.68 -5.44
C GLU A 13 9.99 -19.38 -4.62
N VAL A 14 10.15 -18.14 -4.21
CA VAL A 14 11.26 -17.73 -3.35
C VAL A 14 11.08 -18.38 -1.97
N ALA A 15 11.81 -19.46 -1.72
CA ALA A 15 11.76 -20.17 -0.45
C ALA A 15 12.56 -19.42 0.62
N PHE A 16 11.90 -18.60 1.40
CA PHE A 16 12.52 -17.98 2.57
C PHE A 16 12.73 -19.01 3.68
N SER A 17 13.86 -18.89 4.39
CA SER A 17 14.13 -19.75 5.57
C SER A 17 13.03 -19.58 6.62
N LEU A 18 12.70 -20.65 7.31
CA LEU A 18 11.71 -20.64 8.39
C LEU A 18 12.07 -19.62 9.47
N SER A 19 13.36 -19.53 9.82
CA SER A 19 13.87 -18.56 10.80
C SER A 19 13.60 -17.13 10.39
N TYR A 20 13.85 -16.75 9.12
CA TYR A 20 13.53 -15.42 8.63
C TYR A 20 12.02 -15.12 8.73
N ARG A 21 11.18 -16.07 8.29
CA ARG A 21 9.71 -15.89 8.34
C ARG A 21 9.19 -15.72 9.77
N LEU A 22 9.72 -16.51 10.73
CA LEU A 22 9.34 -16.40 12.13
C LEU A 22 9.82 -15.08 12.76
N CYS A 23 11.10 -14.74 12.59
CA CYS A 23 11.63 -13.47 13.10
C CYS A 23 10.89 -12.26 12.51
N LYS A 24 10.66 -12.26 11.19
CA LYS A 24 9.88 -11.21 10.52
C LYS A 24 8.47 -11.10 11.12
N ARG A 25 7.79 -12.23 11.37
CA ARG A 25 6.45 -12.22 11.96
C ARG A 25 6.45 -11.70 13.39
N ILE A 26 7.44 -12.04 14.21
CA ILE A 26 7.58 -11.50 15.56
C ILE A 26 7.78 -9.97 15.50
N VAL A 27 8.67 -9.49 14.64
CA VAL A 27 8.90 -8.04 14.42
C VAL A 27 7.61 -7.36 13.95
N ASP A 28 6.89 -7.95 13.00
CA ASP A 28 5.61 -7.43 12.51
C ASP A 28 4.59 -7.24 13.66
N ILE A 29 4.45 -8.25 14.53
CA ILE A 29 3.49 -8.20 15.65
C ILE A 29 3.92 -7.16 16.68
N VAL A 30 5.17 -7.24 17.15
CA VAL A 30 5.67 -6.35 18.22
C VAL A 30 5.62 -4.89 17.77
N PHE A 31 6.14 -4.61 16.59
CA PHE A 31 6.20 -3.24 16.07
C PHE A 31 4.80 -2.67 15.77
N SER A 32 3.90 -3.47 15.18
CA SER A 32 2.54 -3.03 14.89
C SER A 32 1.71 -2.80 16.15
N SER A 33 1.88 -3.66 17.17
CA SER A 33 1.22 -3.46 18.47
C SER A 33 1.69 -2.17 19.14
N LEU A 34 3.00 -1.96 19.18
CA LEU A 34 3.58 -0.74 19.74
C LEU A 34 3.14 0.50 18.96
N ALA A 35 3.17 0.44 17.63
CA ALA A 35 2.72 1.53 16.77
C ALA A 35 1.24 1.88 17.03
N LEU A 36 0.34 0.91 17.13
CA LEU A 36 -1.07 1.17 17.42
C LEU A 36 -1.29 1.78 18.81
N ILE A 37 -0.52 1.34 19.82
CA ILE A 37 -0.59 1.94 21.18
C ILE A 37 -0.10 3.39 21.14
N VAL A 38 1.09 3.64 20.59
CA VAL A 38 1.70 4.98 20.55
C VAL A 38 0.89 5.94 19.67
N LEU A 39 0.35 5.46 18.55
CA LEU A 39 -0.43 6.28 17.62
C LEU A 39 -1.93 6.32 17.97
N SER A 40 -2.38 5.67 19.04
CA SER A 40 -3.80 5.69 19.46
C SER A 40 -4.37 7.11 19.67
N PRO A 41 -3.64 8.12 20.18
CA PRO A 41 -4.16 9.48 20.25
C PRO A 41 -4.51 10.07 18.88
N ILE A 42 -3.81 9.66 17.81
CA ILE A 42 -4.09 10.11 16.44
C ILE A 42 -5.45 9.55 15.97
N PHE A 43 -5.78 8.30 16.32
CA PHE A 43 -7.10 7.73 16.01
C PHE A 43 -8.23 8.55 16.65
N VAL A 44 -8.05 8.95 17.92
CA VAL A 44 -9.02 9.79 18.62
C VAL A 44 -9.12 11.17 17.96
N LEU A 45 -7.98 11.79 17.63
CA LEU A 45 -7.96 13.07 16.94
C LEU A 45 -8.66 13.01 15.57
N VAL A 46 -8.36 12.01 14.76
CA VAL A 46 -8.99 11.83 13.43
C VAL A 46 -10.50 11.60 13.60
N LEU A 47 -10.94 10.83 14.60
CA LEU A 47 -12.34 10.61 14.90
C LEU A 47 -13.06 11.93 15.26
N ILE A 48 -12.45 12.76 16.10
CA ILE A 48 -13.02 14.08 16.46
C ILE A 48 -13.11 14.98 15.24
N LEU A 49 -12.05 15.06 14.44
CA LEU A 49 -12.02 15.89 13.23
C LEU A 49 -13.04 15.41 12.20
N ASP A 50 -13.18 14.10 11.99
CA ASP A 50 -14.19 13.53 11.07
C ASP A 50 -15.63 13.79 11.55
N HIS A 51 -15.84 13.85 12.88
CA HIS A 51 -17.15 14.18 13.45
C HIS A 51 -17.51 15.65 13.27
N VAL A 52 -16.53 16.55 13.35
CA VAL A 52 -16.72 18.00 13.19
C VAL A 52 -16.94 18.37 11.73
N ASP A 53 -16.29 17.70 10.79
CA ASP A 53 -16.46 17.95 9.36
C ASP A 53 -17.75 17.33 8.82
N GLN A 54 -18.80 18.13 8.80
CA GLN A 54 -20.12 17.71 8.31
C GLN A 54 -20.13 17.28 6.83
N SER A 55 -19.14 17.73 6.05
CA SER A 55 -19.00 17.33 4.62
C SER A 55 -18.52 15.89 4.48
N SER A 56 -18.04 15.32 5.55
CA SER A 56 -17.33 14.04 5.62
C SER A 56 -18.10 12.95 6.39
N ARG A 57 -19.42 13.10 6.61
CA ARG A 57 -20.18 12.10 7.37
C ARG A 57 -20.13 10.72 6.73
N GLY A 58 -19.68 9.72 7.51
CA GLY A 58 -19.59 8.32 7.07
C GLY A 58 -18.67 7.49 7.98
N PRO A 59 -18.35 6.24 7.60
CA PRO A 59 -17.49 5.39 8.40
C PRO A 59 -16.07 5.96 8.49
N LEU A 60 -15.46 5.95 9.69
CA LEU A 60 -14.10 6.41 9.93
C LEU A 60 -13.07 5.67 9.07
N PHE A 61 -13.28 4.38 8.89
CA PHE A 61 -12.38 3.54 8.12
C PHE A 61 -12.93 3.27 6.71
N TYR A 62 -12.03 3.36 5.75
CA TYR A 62 -12.23 2.83 4.40
C TYR A 62 -11.46 1.52 4.26
N ARG A 63 -12.07 0.55 3.58
CA ARG A 63 -11.43 -0.74 3.29
C ARG A 63 -11.31 -0.89 1.77
N GLN A 64 -10.07 -0.94 1.30
CA GLN A 64 -9.79 -1.17 -0.11
C GLN A 64 -9.39 -2.62 -0.34
N THR A 65 -10.10 -3.31 -1.22
CA THR A 65 -9.74 -4.68 -1.61
C THR A 65 -8.37 -4.69 -2.27
N ARG A 66 -7.49 -5.56 -1.79
CA ARG A 66 -6.14 -5.77 -2.29
C ARG A 66 -5.85 -7.27 -2.39
N ILE A 67 -4.84 -7.61 -3.17
CA ILE A 67 -4.36 -8.98 -3.33
C ILE A 67 -3.15 -9.17 -2.43
N GLY A 68 -3.17 -10.23 -1.64
CA GLY A 68 -2.11 -10.60 -0.70
C GLY A 68 -1.47 -11.94 -1.03
N LEU A 69 -0.82 -12.51 0.00
CA LEU A 69 -0.12 -13.79 -0.09
C LEU A 69 -1.00 -14.88 -0.70
N HIS A 70 -0.45 -15.64 -1.65
CA HIS A 70 -1.13 -16.72 -2.40
C HIS A 70 -2.42 -16.27 -3.09
N GLY A 71 -2.50 -15.00 -3.54
CA GLY A 71 -3.66 -14.47 -4.24
C GLY A 71 -4.89 -14.20 -3.36
N LYS A 72 -4.78 -14.31 -2.04
CA LYS A 72 -5.90 -14.05 -1.13
C LYS A 72 -6.28 -12.58 -1.12
N ARG A 73 -7.54 -12.29 -1.40
CA ARG A 73 -8.10 -10.93 -1.28
C ARG A 73 -8.25 -10.55 0.19
N PHE A 74 -7.85 -9.33 0.54
CA PHE A 74 -8.04 -8.77 1.87
C PHE A 74 -8.48 -7.30 1.80
N GLY A 75 -9.12 -6.81 2.85
CA GLY A 75 -9.52 -5.41 2.96
C GLY A 75 -8.44 -4.59 3.66
N MET A 76 -7.67 -3.83 2.91
CA MET A 76 -6.65 -2.91 3.44
C MET A 76 -7.33 -1.73 4.13
N TYR A 77 -7.07 -1.55 5.43
CA TYR A 77 -7.63 -0.46 6.22
C TYR A 77 -6.90 0.85 5.98
N LYS A 78 -7.69 1.91 5.81
CA LYS A 78 -7.22 3.30 5.80
C LYS A 78 -8.19 4.19 6.56
N PHE A 79 -7.75 5.32 7.06
CA PHE A 79 -8.70 6.37 7.40
C PHE A 79 -9.35 6.90 6.13
N ARG A 80 -10.65 7.17 6.20
CA ARG A 80 -11.38 7.71 5.07
C ARG A 80 -10.91 9.15 4.78
N SER A 81 -10.36 9.34 3.61
CA SER A 81 -9.85 10.63 3.12
C SER A 81 -10.69 11.21 1.97
N MET A 82 -11.68 10.45 1.52
CA MET A 82 -12.61 10.86 0.45
C MET A 82 -14.04 10.88 0.94
N VAL A 83 -14.88 11.64 0.24
CA VAL A 83 -16.33 11.66 0.45
C VAL A 83 -16.94 10.27 0.29
N VAL A 84 -18.07 10.03 0.93
CA VAL A 84 -18.83 8.80 0.72
C VAL A 84 -19.24 8.72 -0.75
N ASN A 85 -19.19 7.51 -1.34
CA ASN A 85 -19.47 7.26 -2.76
C ASN A 85 -18.52 7.98 -3.74
N ALA A 86 -17.26 8.18 -3.34
CA ALA A 86 -16.23 8.82 -4.17
C ALA A 86 -16.08 8.16 -5.55
N GLU A 87 -16.17 6.85 -5.63
CA GLU A 87 -16.08 6.09 -6.88
C GLU A 87 -17.28 6.35 -7.80
N GLN A 88 -18.49 6.34 -7.24
CA GLN A 88 -19.70 6.68 -8.00
C GLN A 88 -19.65 8.13 -8.52
N LYS A 89 -19.14 9.07 -7.72
CA LYS A 89 -18.93 10.46 -8.14
C LYS A 89 -17.91 10.59 -9.27
N LEU A 90 -16.86 9.77 -9.25
CA LEU A 90 -15.87 9.73 -10.32
C LEU A 90 -16.51 9.28 -11.63
N HIS A 91 -17.25 8.17 -11.60
CA HIS A 91 -17.89 7.63 -12.81
C HIS A 91 -19.05 8.50 -13.34
N ALA A 92 -19.71 9.23 -12.44
CA ALA A 92 -20.78 10.17 -12.84
C ALA A 92 -20.25 11.41 -13.59
N ASN A 93 -18.98 11.78 -13.37
CA ASN A 93 -18.34 12.91 -14.04
C ASN A 93 -17.38 12.42 -15.14
N LYS A 94 -17.82 12.46 -16.39
CA LYS A 94 -17.05 11.97 -17.55
C LYS A 94 -15.71 12.65 -17.74
N GLU A 95 -15.63 13.98 -17.50
CA GLU A 95 -14.38 14.74 -17.62
C GLU A 95 -13.38 14.32 -16.55
N LEU A 96 -13.84 14.23 -15.29
CA LEU A 96 -13.02 13.80 -14.18
C LEU A 96 -12.53 12.35 -14.37
N TYR A 97 -13.40 11.49 -14.91
CA TYR A 97 -13.04 10.12 -15.23
C TYR A 97 -12.00 10.03 -16.35
N ALA A 98 -12.14 10.85 -17.40
CA ALA A 98 -11.15 10.93 -18.47
C ALA A 98 -9.78 11.41 -17.94
N MET A 99 -9.77 12.46 -17.10
CA MET A 99 -8.54 12.93 -16.44
C MET A 99 -7.91 11.83 -15.58
N TYR A 100 -8.70 11.08 -14.84
CA TYR A 100 -8.26 9.97 -13.99
C TYR A 100 -7.59 8.86 -14.82
N VAL A 101 -8.21 8.43 -15.94
CA VAL A 101 -7.66 7.41 -16.83
C VAL A 101 -6.38 7.90 -17.51
N ASN A 102 -6.37 9.12 -18.05
CA ASN A 102 -5.21 9.70 -18.74
C ASN A 102 -4.01 9.91 -17.82
N ASN A 103 -4.24 10.04 -16.50
CA ASN A 103 -3.18 10.20 -15.50
C ASN A 103 -2.89 8.92 -14.73
N ASN A 104 -2.86 7.78 -15.43
CA ASN A 104 -2.56 6.45 -14.86
C ASN A 104 -3.43 6.09 -13.65
N TYR A 105 -4.75 6.31 -13.77
CA TYR A 105 -5.73 6.02 -12.72
C TYR A 105 -5.46 6.77 -11.40
N LYS A 106 -4.98 8.00 -11.51
CA LYS A 106 -4.67 8.85 -10.36
C LYS A 106 -5.01 10.31 -10.65
N LEU A 107 -5.54 11.01 -9.65
CA LEU A 107 -5.71 12.47 -9.70
C LEU A 107 -4.83 13.10 -8.63
N GLU A 108 -4.32 14.29 -8.91
CA GLU A 108 -3.61 15.08 -7.92
C GLU A 108 -4.56 15.48 -6.78
N PRO A 109 -4.12 15.39 -5.51
CA PRO A 109 -4.97 15.70 -4.36
C PRO A 109 -5.56 17.11 -4.36
N GLN A 110 -4.89 18.06 -5.02
CA GLN A 110 -5.32 19.44 -5.11
C GLN A 110 -6.54 19.63 -6.04
N VAL A 111 -6.64 18.80 -7.09
CA VAL A 111 -7.69 18.89 -8.11
C VAL A 111 -8.76 17.80 -7.98
N ASP A 112 -8.56 16.81 -7.10
CA ASP A 112 -9.54 15.74 -6.89
C ASP A 112 -10.66 16.19 -5.96
N PRO A 113 -11.88 16.48 -6.48
CA PRO A 113 -12.99 16.99 -5.69
C PRO A 113 -13.57 15.95 -4.72
N ARG A 114 -13.14 14.71 -4.81
CA ARG A 114 -13.57 13.63 -3.94
C ARG A 114 -12.84 13.65 -2.59
N ILE A 115 -11.68 14.32 -2.53
CA ILE A 115 -10.86 14.40 -1.32
C ILE A 115 -11.43 15.46 -0.38
N THR A 116 -11.72 15.08 0.87
CA THR A 116 -12.17 16.02 1.89
C THR A 116 -11.02 16.93 2.35
N LYS A 117 -11.33 18.06 3.01
CA LYS A 117 -10.29 18.96 3.55
C LYS A 117 -9.38 18.23 4.53
N ILE A 118 -9.98 17.46 5.46
CA ILE A 118 -9.25 16.62 6.41
C ILE A 118 -8.51 15.49 5.66
N GLY A 119 -9.16 14.88 4.70
CA GLY A 119 -8.57 13.82 3.88
C GLY A 119 -7.31 14.25 3.14
N ARG A 120 -7.22 15.51 2.70
CA ARG A 120 -6.00 16.06 2.10
C ARG A 120 -4.84 16.07 3.10
N PHE A 121 -5.07 16.59 4.29
CA PHE A 121 -4.07 16.59 5.36
C PHE A 121 -3.63 15.15 5.72
N LEU A 122 -4.58 14.22 5.86
CA LEU A 122 -4.27 12.82 6.17
C LEU A 122 -3.37 12.18 5.10
N ARG A 123 -3.63 12.46 3.81
CA ARG A 123 -2.83 11.94 2.69
C ARG A 123 -1.44 12.57 2.60
N GLU A 124 -1.35 13.88 2.76
CA GLU A 124 -0.07 14.60 2.73
C GLU A 124 0.87 14.17 3.85
N THR A 125 0.31 13.76 5.00
CA THR A 125 1.06 13.26 6.15
C THR A 125 1.18 11.74 6.20
N SER A 126 0.53 11.02 5.27
CA SER A 126 0.42 9.54 5.29
C SER A 126 -0.25 8.97 6.56
N ILE A 127 -0.94 9.81 7.33
CA ILE A 127 -1.69 9.40 8.52
C ILE A 127 -2.84 8.46 8.13
N ASP A 128 -3.41 8.63 6.92
CA ASP A 128 -4.46 7.76 6.41
C ASP A 128 -4.07 6.28 6.33
N GLU A 129 -2.78 5.97 6.31
CA GLU A 129 -2.26 4.61 6.21
C GLU A 129 -1.98 3.94 7.56
N ILE A 130 -2.04 4.67 8.68
CA ILE A 130 -1.82 4.11 10.03
C ILE A 130 -2.70 2.88 10.32
N PRO A 131 -3.98 2.81 9.91
CA PRO A 131 -4.82 1.63 10.15
C PRO A 131 -4.30 0.34 9.50
N GLN A 132 -3.35 0.39 8.56
CA GLN A 132 -2.72 -0.81 7.99
C GLN A 132 -1.99 -1.66 9.04
N PHE A 133 -1.56 -1.08 10.16
CA PHE A 133 -1.00 -1.87 11.27
C PHE A 133 -1.98 -2.93 11.79
N ILE A 134 -3.30 -2.73 11.65
CA ILE A 134 -4.32 -3.74 11.94
C ILE A 134 -4.20 -4.92 10.97
N ASN A 135 -3.98 -4.65 9.66
CA ASN A 135 -3.78 -5.71 8.67
C ASN A 135 -2.50 -6.51 8.94
N ILE A 136 -1.44 -5.81 9.42
CA ILE A 136 -0.18 -6.47 9.79
C ILE A 136 -0.40 -7.40 10.98
N LEU A 137 -1.09 -6.96 12.02
CA LEU A 137 -1.42 -7.81 13.18
C LEU A 137 -2.27 -9.02 12.78
N ARG A 138 -3.21 -8.85 11.85
CA ARG A 138 -4.02 -9.94 11.30
C ARG A 138 -3.21 -10.90 10.42
N GLY A 139 -1.97 -10.54 10.04
CA GLY A 139 -1.12 -11.34 9.19
C GLY A 139 -1.46 -11.27 7.71
N GLU A 140 -2.31 -10.33 7.30
CA GLU A 140 -2.66 -10.03 5.90
C GLU A 140 -1.55 -9.26 5.20
N MET A 141 -0.80 -8.45 5.96
CA MET A 141 0.34 -7.65 5.53
C MET A 141 1.57 -7.90 6.42
N SER A 142 2.70 -7.34 6.02
CA SER A 142 3.93 -7.19 6.78
C SER A 142 4.30 -5.71 6.87
N ILE A 143 5.22 -5.34 7.78
CA ILE A 143 5.78 -3.99 7.81
C ILE A 143 6.50 -3.70 6.50
N VAL A 144 7.35 -4.64 6.07
CA VAL A 144 8.13 -4.50 4.82
C VAL A 144 7.72 -5.55 3.81
N GLY A 145 7.47 -5.13 2.58
CA GLY A 145 7.10 -6.00 1.47
C GLY A 145 6.75 -5.19 0.22
N PRO A 146 6.45 -5.85 -0.90
CA PRO A 146 5.91 -5.19 -2.08
C PRO A 146 4.61 -4.45 -1.73
N ARG A 147 4.33 -3.35 -2.41
CA ARG A 147 3.09 -2.61 -2.18
C ARG A 147 1.86 -3.49 -2.47
N PRO A 148 0.81 -3.45 -1.63
CA PRO A 148 -0.45 -4.14 -1.93
C PRO A 148 -1.04 -3.68 -3.27
N VAL A 149 -1.24 -4.60 -4.20
CA VAL A 149 -1.77 -4.33 -5.55
C VAL A 149 -3.27 -4.59 -5.62
N VAL A 150 -3.95 -3.93 -6.56
CA VAL A 150 -5.29 -4.31 -7.01
C VAL A 150 -5.18 -5.39 -8.08
N GLU A 151 -6.29 -6.04 -8.41
CA GLU A 151 -6.30 -7.16 -9.36
C GLU A 151 -5.82 -6.73 -10.75
N GLU A 152 -6.19 -5.53 -11.17
CA GLU A 152 -5.83 -4.93 -12.45
C GLU A 152 -4.33 -4.66 -12.58
N GLU A 153 -3.64 -4.41 -11.47
CA GLU A 153 -2.19 -4.19 -11.47
C GLU A 153 -1.37 -5.49 -11.59
N LEU A 154 -1.98 -6.67 -11.40
CA LEU A 154 -1.27 -7.95 -11.44
C LEU A 154 -0.59 -8.25 -12.80
N VAL A 155 -1.11 -7.69 -13.87
CA VAL A 155 -0.56 -7.86 -15.24
C VAL A 155 0.84 -7.26 -15.38
N GLU A 156 1.20 -6.32 -14.52
CA GLU A 156 2.50 -5.64 -14.52
C GLU A 156 3.60 -6.43 -13.81
N TYR A 157 3.24 -7.54 -13.13
CA TYR A 157 4.14 -8.28 -12.24
C TYR A 157 4.31 -9.73 -12.66
N ASN A 158 5.45 -10.32 -12.28
CA ASN A 158 5.53 -11.76 -12.16
C ASN A 158 4.66 -12.19 -10.97
N GLN A 159 3.45 -12.68 -11.27
CA GLN A 159 2.44 -12.99 -10.26
C GLN A 159 2.89 -14.06 -9.27
N ASN A 160 3.54 -15.14 -9.75
CA ASN A 160 4.02 -16.22 -8.89
C ASN A 160 4.98 -15.67 -7.82
N LYS A 161 5.89 -14.81 -8.23
CA LYS A 161 6.87 -14.20 -7.33
C LYS A 161 6.23 -13.17 -6.41
N LEU A 162 5.38 -12.27 -6.93
CA LEU A 162 4.70 -11.27 -6.12
C LEU A 162 3.84 -11.91 -5.03
N LEU A 163 3.08 -12.94 -5.40
CA LEU A 163 2.12 -13.61 -4.52
C LEU A 163 2.77 -14.64 -3.58
N SER A 164 4.08 -14.89 -3.68
CA SER A 164 4.83 -15.72 -2.75
C SER A 164 5.15 -15.03 -1.42
N VAL A 165 4.92 -13.70 -1.34
CA VAL A 165 5.21 -12.90 -0.14
C VAL A 165 3.99 -12.09 0.31
N LYS A 166 3.98 -11.70 1.60
CA LYS A 166 2.97 -10.74 2.08
C LYS A 166 3.27 -9.36 1.54
N PRO A 167 2.25 -8.58 1.14
CA PRO A 167 2.43 -7.17 0.83
C PRO A 167 2.86 -6.39 2.07
N GLY A 168 3.62 -5.30 1.87
CA GLY A 168 4.14 -4.47 2.93
C GLY A 168 3.46 -3.10 3.02
N ALA A 169 3.41 -2.55 4.23
CA ALA A 169 3.06 -1.14 4.45
C ALA A 169 4.19 -0.21 3.97
N MET A 170 5.43 -0.65 4.12
CA MET A 170 6.65 0.01 3.64
C MET A 170 7.32 -0.88 2.59
N GLY A 171 7.61 -0.34 1.42
CA GLY A 171 8.24 -1.08 0.33
C GLY A 171 9.49 -0.40 -0.20
N LEU A 172 10.28 -1.16 -0.94
CA LEU A 172 11.48 -0.65 -1.59
C LEU A 172 11.12 0.44 -2.62
N TRP A 173 10.03 0.29 -3.37
CA TRP A 173 9.56 1.29 -4.31
C TRP A 173 9.21 2.61 -3.61
N GLN A 174 8.49 2.57 -2.47
CA GLN A 174 8.21 3.76 -1.70
C GLN A 174 9.48 4.43 -1.19
N ALA A 175 10.48 3.65 -0.79
CA ALA A 175 11.78 4.15 -0.35
C ALA A 175 12.59 4.77 -1.49
N SER A 176 12.42 4.30 -2.75
CA SER A 176 13.22 4.71 -3.92
C SER A 176 12.73 5.96 -4.64
N GLY A 177 11.49 6.40 -4.44
CA GLY A 177 10.99 7.60 -5.14
C GLY A 177 9.48 7.70 -5.28
N ARG A 178 8.73 6.70 -4.79
CA ARG A 178 7.25 6.70 -4.77
C ARG A 178 6.63 7.04 -6.14
N SER A 179 5.79 8.07 -6.17
CA SER A 179 5.01 8.46 -7.36
C SER A 179 5.82 8.90 -8.58
N LYS A 180 7.12 9.17 -8.43
CA LYS A 180 8.01 9.51 -9.55
C LYS A 180 8.41 8.31 -10.39
N ILE A 181 8.19 7.09 -9.89
CA ILE A 181 8.55 5.84 -10.56
C ILE A 181 7.27 5.09 -10.89
N GLY A 182 6.94 5.04 -12.19
CA GLY A 182 5.81 4.31 -12.74
C GLY A 182 6.15 2.89 -13.18
N TYR A 183 5.18 2.21 -13.79
CA TYR A 183 5.40 0.93 -14.45
C TYR A 183 6.18 1.09 -15.77
N PRO A 184 7.01 0.14 -16.18
CA PRO A 184 7.28 -1.15 -15.51
C PRO A 184 8.36 -1.09 -14.43
N GLU A 185 9.05 0.04 -14.25
CA GLU A 185 10.19 0.15 -13.32
C GLU A 185 9.79 -0.08 -11.87
N ARG A 186 8.60 0.37 -11.47
CA ARG A 186 8.04 0.09 -10.17
C ARG A 186 8.00 -1.42 -9.88
N ALA A 187 7.48 -2.21 -10.82
CA ALA A 187 7.40 -3.67 -10.67
C ALA A 187 8.80 -4.28 -10.52
N ARG A 188 9.79 -3.82 -11.30
CA ARG A 188 11.18 -4.29 -11.21
C ARG A 188 11.78 -4.06 -9.82
N ILE A 189 11.58 -2.86 -9.27
CA ILE A 189 12.07 -2.50 -7.93
C ILE A 189 11.43 -3.42 -6.88
N GLU A 190 10.12 -3.61 -6.92
CA GLU A 190 9.41 -4.45 -5.96
C GLU A 190 9.81 -5.93 -6.09
N MET A 191 10.02 -6.43 -7.30
CA MET A 191 10.52 -7.78 -7.52
C MET A 191 11.96 -7.96 -7.00
N SER A 192 12.82 -6.95 -7.16
CA SER A 192 14.20 -6.97 -6.66
C SER A 192 14.27 -7.00 -5.13
N TYR A 193 13.27 -6.45 -4.44
CA TYR A 193 13.15 -6.60 -3.00
C TYR A 193 13.00 -8.08 -2.60
N ILE A 194 12.11 -8.80 -3.29
CA ILE A 194 11.84 -10.21 -2.98
C ILE A 194 13.11 -11.06 -3.08
N ASP A 195 13.96 -10.80 -4.09
CA ASP A 195 15.23 -11.50 -4.28
C ASP A 195 16.24 -11.29 -3.15
N ARG A 196 16.15 -10.14 -2.49
CA ARG A 196 17.15 -9.69 -1.49
C ARG A 196 16.59 -9.67 -0.07
N ALA A 197 15.35 -10.08 0.12
CA ALA A 197 14.65 -9.96 1.40
C ALA A 197 15.38 -10.71 2.52
N ASN A 198 15.77 -9.98 3.54
CA ASN A 198 16.31 -10.46 4.80
C ASN A 198 16.08 -9.40 5.88
N LEU A 199 16.24 -9.74 7.17
CA LEU A 199 15.92 -8.81 8.27
C LEU A 199 16.72 -7.51 8.23
N PHE A 200 18.00 -7.56 7.85
CA PHE A 200 18.82 -6.36 7.75
C PHE A 200 18.35 -5.45 6.61
N TYR A 201 17.99 -6.04 5.48
CA TYR A 201 17.45 -5.29 4.34
C TYR A 201 16.08 -4.71 4.64
N ASP A 202 15.22 -5.44 5.35
CA ASP A 202 13.93 -4.95 5.84
C ASP A 202 14.14 -3.72 6.75
N PHE A 203 15.07 -3.81 7.71
CA PHE A 203 15.39 -2.68 8.58
C PHE A 203 15.88 -1.45 7.81
N LYS A 204 16.76 -1.66 6.81
CA LYS A 204 17.22 -0.58 5.93
C LYS A 204 16.05 0.10 5.21
N ILE A 205 15.10 -0.68 4.68
CA ILE A 205 13.93 -0.15 3.99
C ILE A 205 13.03 0.65 4.93
N ILE A 206 12.85 0.19 6.18
CA ILE A 206 12.11 0.94 7.21
C ILE A 206 12.75 2.32 7.41
N ILE A 207 14.06 2.37 7.66
CA ILE A 207 14.77 3.64 7.88
C ILE A 207 14.64 4.56 6.66
N MET A 208 14.83 4.04 5.44
CA MET A 208 14.67 4.83 4.21
C MET A 208 13.26 5.43 4.07
N ASN A 209 12.22 4.64 4.36
CA ASN A 209 10.84 5.13 4.32
C ASN A 209 10.58 6.20 5.39
N LEU A 210 11.03 5.99 6.63
CA LEU A 210 10.90 6.98 7.70
C LEU A 210 11.59 8.30 7.34
N VAL A 211 12.84 8.25 6.85
CA VAL A 211 13.57 9.43 6.38
C VAL A 211 12.79 10.15 5.27
N ASN A 212 12.24 9.43 4.29
CA ASN A 212 11.44 10.02 3.22
C ASN A 212 10.15 10.67 3.72
N ILE A 213 9.49 10.09 4.72
CA ILE A 213 8.30 10.67 5.37
C ILE A 213 8.69 11.99 6.07
N PHE A 214 9.76 11.99 6.87
CA PHE A 214 10.22 13.20 7.57
C PHE A 214 10.66 14.31 6.60
N LEU A 215 11.34 13.95 5.52
CA LEU A 215 11.79 14.90 4.50
C LEU A 215 10.68 15.28 3.49
N ARG A 216 9.46 14.74 3.66
CA ARG A 216 8.32 14.89 2.72
C ARG A 216 8.68 14.60 1.27
N LYS A 217 9.67 13.72 1.02
CA LYS A 217 10.07 13.32 -0.33
C LYS A 217 9.04 12.37 -0.91
N GLY A 218 8.39 12.80 -2.02
CA GLY A 218 7.41 11.97 -2.72
C GLY A 218 6.04 11.87 -2.04
N ALA A 219 5.73 12.65 -1.00
CA ALA A 219 4.37 13.01 -0.68
C ALA A 219 3.86 13.89 -1.82
N TYR A 220 2.64 13.64 -2.28
CA TYR A 220 2.03 14.29 -3.44
C TYR A 220 2.33 15.77 -3.56
#